data_237f539ef165dd25364e16a91ab0fa78
#
_entry.id   237f539ef165dd25364e16a91ab0fa78
#
_cell.length_a   1.000
_cell.length_b   1.000
_cell.length_c   1.000
_cell.angle_alpha   90.00
_cell.angle_beta   90.00
_cell.angle_gamma   90.00
#
_symmetry.space_group_name_H-M   'P 1'
#
loop_
_entity.id
_entity.type
_entity.pdbx_description
1 polymer ?
#
loop_
_entity_poly.entity_id
_entity_poly.type
_entity_poly.pdbx_seq_one_letter_code
_entity_poly.pdbx_strand_id
1 'polypeptide(L)'
;RIYDDLDGFNYRNFQLTFKGEQDVTAPEITGNDAVIYVNDATDIKDLLGLIVTDDVDGDLLDKVTISGEYNYNVAGTYTITVTVSDEAGNETSKEFTVKVVEPAKLIVEDKVLTVGDKFDPLAGIQVLDVDGTDITKNIIVISDGVDTSKAGSYEVIYRITDALGNEVEFKDIEPDVKPVDPDEQIPSDNSGQQTIPGQVVEAAKTSDDVNITGMFGILVLAGLGWIGSRKRKFCDC
;
A
#
# COMPACT_ATOMS: atom_id res chain seq x y z
N ARG A 1 -62.45 30.25 -32.53
CA ARG A 1 -63.55 30.00 -33.52
C ARG A 1 -63.18 30.75 -34.77
N ILE A 2 -63.02 30.05 -35.85
CA ILE A 2 -62.92 30.61 -37.19
C ILE A 2 -64.24 30.33 -37.85
N TYR A 3 -64.92 31.36 -38.32
CA TYR A 3 -66.18 31.22 -39.05
C TYR A 3 -65.83 31.20 -40.53
N ASP A 4 -66.31 30.24 -41.28
CA ASP A 4 -66.32 30.36 -42.72
C ASP A 4 -67.71 30.88 -43.18
N ASP A 5 -67.75 31.54 -44.33
CA ASP A 5 -68.92 32.26 -44.82
C ASP A 5 -70.05 31.39 -45.39
N LEU A 6 -69.96 30.10 -45.26
CA LEU A 6 -70.90 29.15 -45.87
C LEU A 6 -71.35 28.00 -44.92
N ASP A 7 -72.21 28.28 -43.97
CA ASP A 7 -72.98 27.27 -43.27
C ASP A 7 -72.38 26.40 -42.22
N GLY A 8 -71.75 26.95 -41.24
CA GLY A 8 -71.52 26.09 -40.07
C GLY A 8 -70.22 26.32 -39.36
N PHE A 9 -70.25 26.01 -38.11
CA PHE A 9 -69.07 26.06 -37.24
C PHE A 9 -68.10 24.96 -37.62
N ASN A 10 -66.97 25.33 -38.21
CA ASN A 10 -65.91 24.41 -38.45
C ASN A 10 -65.01 24.31 -37.22
N TYR A 11 -65.24 23.29 -36.40
CA TYR A 11 -64.38 23.00 -35.27
C TYR A 11 -63.11 22.32 -35.79
N ARG A 12 -62.03 23.10 -35.89
CA ARG A 12 -60.70 22.50 -36.05
C ARG A 12 -60.13 22.27 -34.68
N ASN A 13 -59.89 21.02 -34.36
CA ASN A 13 -59.08 20.67 -33.17
C ASN A 13 -57.63 21.06 -33.47
N PHE A 14 -57.17 22.16 -32.90
CA PHE A 14 -55.76 22.48 -32.86
C PHE A 14 -55.15 21.77 -31.63
N GLN A 15 -54.29 20.80 -31.84
CA GLN A 15 -53.41 20.31 -30.80
C GLN A 15 -52.27 21.33 -30.68
N LEU A 16 -52.29 22.09 -29.61
CA LEU A 16 -51.15 22.90 -29.20
C LEU A 16 -50.22 21.96 -28.41
N THR A 17 -49.15 21.54 -29.05
CA THR A 17 -48.05 20.88 -28.36
C THR A 17 -47.15 22.01 -27.85
N PHE A 18 -47.13 22.21 -26.53
CA PHE A 18 -46.12 23.06 -25.92
C PHE A 18 -44.84 22.23 -25.90
N LYS A 19 -43.86 22.59 -26.73
CA LYS A 19 -42.53 22.13 -26.62
C LYS A 19 -41.94 22.92 -25.46
N GLY A 20 -41.68 22.28 -24.32
CA GLY A 20 -40.91 22.89 -23.24
C GLY A 20 -39.58 23.40 -23.75
N GLU A 21 -38.96 24.31 -23.02
CA GLU A 21 -37.60 24.69 -23.31
C GLU A 21 -36.75 23.43 -23.34
N GLN A 22 -35.97 23.25 -24.40
CA GLN A 22 -35.09 22.09 -24.52
C GLN A 22 -33.93 22.33 -23.55
N ASP A 23 -33.66 21.33 -22.71
CA ASP A 23 -32.46 21.31 -21.91
C ASP A 23 -31.21 21.28 -22.80
N VAL A 24 -30.31 22.21 -22.58
CA VAL A 24 -29.03 22.37 -23.32
C VAL A 24 -27.84 22.41 -22.37
N THR A 25 -28.08 22.25 -21.08
CA THR A 25 -27.04 22.21 -20.06
C THR A 25 -26.51 20.79 -19.96
N ALA A 26 -25.20 20.64 -19.90
CA ALA A 26 -24.62 19.32 -19.70
C ALA A 26 -24.36 19.07 -18.21
N PRO A 27 -24.43 17.80 -17.75
CA PRO A 27 -24.16 17.45 -16.36
C PRO A 27 -22.79 17.90 -15.88
N GLU A 28 -22.67 18.24 -14.61
CA GLU A 28 -21.41 18.54 -13.93
C GLU A 28 -20.88 17.32 -13.20
N ILE A 29 -19.60 16.98 -13.44
CA ILE A 29 -18.89 15.91 -12.74
C ILE A 29 -17.87 16.54 -11.79
N THR A 30 -18.00 16.30 -10.48
CA THR A 30 -17.03 16.64 -9.46
C THR A 30 -16.47 15.40 -8.79
N GLY A 31 -15.25 15.48 -8.28
CA GLY A 31 -14.52 14.39 -7.65
C GLY A 31 -13.04 14.74 -7.52
N ASN A 32 -12.26 13.83 -6.95
CA ASN A 32 -10.83 14.02 -6.71
C ASN A 32 -10.02 12.85 -7.23
N ASP A 33 -8.75 13.11 -7.59
CA ASP A 33 -7.76 12.06 -7.77
C ASP A 33 -7.59 11.27 -6.47
N ALA A 34 -7.21 9.99 -6.58
CA ALA A 34 -7.08 9.10 -5.44
C ALA A 34 -5.73 8.40 -5.39
N VAL A 35 -5.31 8.07 -4.17
CA VAL A 35 -4.17 7.18 -3.92
C VAL A 35 -4.64 6.07 -3.00
N ILE A 36 -4.38 4.81 -3.41
CA ILE A 36 -4.77 3.61 -2.68
C ILE A 36 -3.62 2.62 -2.60
N TYR A 37 -3.69 1.70 -1.67
CA TYR A 37 -2.79 0.55 -1.66
C TYR A 37 -3.23 -0.52 -2.65
N VAL A 38 -2.27 -1.35 -3.07
CA VAL A 38 -2.58 -2.58 -3.81
C VAL A 38 -3.60 -3.43 -3.01
N ASN A 39 -4.50 -4.07 -3.74
CA ASN A 39 -5.60 -4.89 -3.21
C ASN A 39 -6.71 -4.11 -2.45
N ASP A 40 -6.74 -2.80 -2.52
CA ASP A 40 -7.89 -2.02 -2.07
C ASP A 40 -9.00 -2.08 -3.12
N ALA A 41 -10.03 -2.85 -2.83
CA ALA A 41 -11.17 -3.10 -3.74
C ALA A 41 -12.33 -2.09 -3.52
N THR A 42 -12.06 -0.91 -2.98
CA THR A 42 -13.06 0.15 -2.85
C THR A 42 -13.66 0.49 -4.22
N ASP A 43 -14.98 0.67 -4.27
CA ASP A 43 -15.65 1.06 -5.51
C ASP A 43 -15.08 2.38 -6.05
N ILE A 44 -14.88 2.45 -7.36
CA ILE A 44 -14.21 3.60 -7.99
C ILE A 44 -15.01 4.91 -7.83
N LYS A 45 -16.33 4.87 -7.76
CA LYS A 45 -17.16 6.06 -7.54
C LYS A 45 -16.95 6.62 -6.14
N ASP A 46 -16.88 5.73 -5.13
CA ASP A 46 -16.63 6.08 -3.74
C ASP A 46 -15.19 6.57 -3.56
N LEU A 47 -14.24 5.90 -4.22
CA LEU A 47 -12.82 6.25 -4.17
C LEU A 47 -12.55 7.66 -4.69
N LEU A 48 -13.14 8.01 -5.82
CA LEU A 48 -13.02 9.35 -6.42
C LEU A 48 -13.92 10.38 -5.74
N GLY A 49 -14.85 9.95 -4.86
CA GLY A 49 -15.83 10.82 -4.22
C GLY A 49 -16.69 11.54 -5.25
N LEU A 50 -17.18 10.80 -6.26
CA LEU A 50 -17.91 11.38 -7.37
C LEU A 50 -19.24 11.98 -6.92
N ILE A 51 -19.51 13.19 -7.38
CA ILE A 51 -20.80 13.85 -7.36
C ILE A 51 -21.10 14.26 -8.80
N VAL A 52 -22.27 13.84 -9.29
CA VAL A 52 -22.67 14.09 -10.68
C VAL A 52 -24.09 14.63 -10.67
N THR A 53 -24.25 15.87 -11.11
CA THR A 53 -25.54 16.55 -11.05
C THR A 53 -25.82 17.33 -12.32
N ASP A 54 -27.09 17.47 -12.60
CA ASP A 54 -27.63 18.29 -13.67
C ASP A 54 -28.72 19.22 -13.14
N ASP A 55 -28.95 20.36 -13.78
CA ASP A 55 -29.90 21.36 -13.30
C ASP A 55 -31.37 20.96 -13.57
N VAL A 56 -31.63 20.07 -14.52
CA VAL A 56 -32.96 19.55 -14.88
C VAL A 56 -33.15 18.13 -14.34
N ASP A 57 -32.16 17.25 -14.54
CA ASP A 57 -32.26 15.82 -14.22
C ASP A 57 -31.81 15.47 -12.79
N GLY A 58 -31.15 16.40 -12.09
CA GLY A 58 -30.72 16.23 -10.70
C GLY A 58 -29.52 15.31 -10.56
N ASP A 59 -29.59 14.33 -9.66
CA ASP A 59 -28.49 13.40 -9.38
C ASP A 59 -28.38 12.33 -10.48
N LEU A 60 -27.22 12.27 -11.14
CA LEU A 60 -26.93 11.35 -12.24
C LEU A 60 -25.79 10.36 -11.91
N LEU A 61 -25.39 10.23 -10.63
CA LEU A 61 -24.28 9.36 -10.22
C LEU A 61 -24.47 7.90 -10.66
N ASP A 62 -25.72 7.42 -10.69
CA ASP A 62 -26.02 6.05 -11.13
C ASP A 62 -25.96 5.86 -12.65
N LYS A 63 -26.01 6.96 -13.42
CA LYS A 63 -25.98 6.94 -14.89
C LYS A 63 -24.55 7.07 -15.47
N VAL A 64 -23.52 7.26 -14.63
CA VAL A 64 -22.15 7.39 -15.12
C VAL A 64 -21.61 6.11 -15.73
N THR A 65 -20.88 6.26 -16.81
CA THR A 65 -20.05 5.23 -17.43
C THR A 65 -18.58 5.49 -17.07
N ILE A 66 -17.91 4.45 -16.58
CA ILE A 66 -16.50 4.50 -16.21
C ILE A 66 -15.72 3.69 -17.24
N SER A 67 -14.66 4.28 -17.79
CA SER A 67 -13.75 3.66 -18.75
C SER A 67 -12.30 3.94 -18.37
N GLY A 68 -11.38 3.18 -18.94
CA GLY A 68 -9.95 3.20 -18.64
C GLY A 68 -9.50 1.82 -18.12
N GLU A 69 -8.22 1.54 -18.29
CA GLU A 69 -7.63 0.35 -17.70
C GLU A 69 -7.29 0.65 -16.24
N TYR A 70 -7.96 -0.02 -15.31
CA TYR A 70 -7.75 0.12 -13.88
C TYR A 70 -7.55 -1.25 -13.24
N ASN A 71 -6.45 -1.41 -12.52
CA ASN A 71 -6.15 -2.64 -11.79
C ASN A 71 -5.61 -2.32 -10.39
N TYR A 72 -6.48 -2.41 -9.41
CA TYR A 72 -6.14 -2.17 -8.01
C TYR A 72 -5.19 -3.23 -7.40
N ASN A 73 -4.92 -4.34 -8.10
CA ASN A 73 -3.98 -5.36 -7.62
C ASN A 73 -2.54 -5.12 -8.08
N VAL A 74 -2.30 -4.11 -8.91
CA VAL A 74 -0.99 -3.81 -9.47
C VAL A 74 -0.64 -2.35 -9.21
N ALA A 75 0.50 -2.10 -8.60
CA ALA A 75 1.00 -0.74 -8.39
C ALA A 75 1.22 -0.02 -9.73
N GLY A 76 0.74 1.22 -9.81
CA GLY A 76 0.80 2.01 -11.04
C GLY A 76 -0.04 3.27 -10.95
N THR A 77 0.00 4.06 -12.02
CA THR A 77 -0.85 5.24 -12.17
C THR A 77 -1.84 4.98 -13.31
N TYR A 78 -3.12 5.08 -13.00
CA TYR A 78 -4.22 4.77 -13.89
C TYR A 78 -5.03 6.02 -14.19
N THR A 79 -5.40 6.22 -15.45
CA THR A 79 -6.33 7.27 -15.85
C THR A 79 -7.72 6.67 -16.02
N ILE A 80 -8.70 7.26 -15.33
CA ILE A 80 -10.10 6.87 -15.34
C ILE A 80 -10.88 7.99 -16.01
N THR A 81 -11.66 7.65 -17.02
CA THR A 81 -12.58 8.58 -17.68
C THR A 81 -14.00 8.30 -17.21
N VAL A 82 -14.62 9.28 -16.60
CA VAL A 82 -16.04 9.27 -16.17
C VAL A 82 -16.83 10.04 -17.19
N THR A 83 -17.85 9.42 -17.77
CA THR A 83 -18.75 10.02 -18.77
C THR A 83 -20.19 9.88 -18.33
N VAL A 84 -20.99 10.91 -18.50
CA VAL A 84 -22.41 10.93 -18.20
C VAL A 84 -23.15 11.73 -19.25
N SER A 85 -24.36 11.31 -19.55
CA SER A 85 -25.31 12.06 -20.40
C SER A 85 -26.65 12.23 -19.64
N ASP A 86 -27.25 13.41 -19.79
CA ASP A 86 -28.61 13.70 -19.32
C ASP A 86 -29.69 13.06 -20.21
N GLU A 87 -30.96 13.30 -19.90
CA GLU A 87 -32.09 12.80 -20.71
C GLU A 87 -32.26 13.57 -22.02
N ALA A 88 -31.77 14.80 -22.12
CA ALA A 88 -31.77 15.60 -23.33
C ALA A 88 -30.65 15.21 -24.31
N GLY A 89 -29.65 14.46 -23.85
CA GLY A 89 -28.51 13.97 -24.62
C GLY A 89 -27.28 14.88 -24.55
N ASN A 90 -27.21 15.84 -23.60
CA ASN A 90 -25.99 16.59 -23.37
C ASN A 90 -25.00 15.72 -22.56
N GLU A 91 -23.73 15.71 -22.95
CA GLU A 91 -22.73 14.81 -22.40
C GLU A 91 -21.56 15.57 -21.77
N THR A 92 -21.08 15.07 -20.65
CA THR A 92 -19.84 15.50 -20.00
C THR A 92 -18.92 14.31 -19.75
N SER A 93 -17.63 14.53 -20.02
CA SER A 93 -16.57 13.58 -19.69
C SER A 93 -15.49 14.27 -18.88
N LYS A 94 -14.97 13.58 -17.85
CA LYS A 94 -13.88 14.07 -17.01
C LYS A 94 -12.91 12.94 -16.67
N GLU A 95 -11.62 13.27 -16.71
CA GLU A 95 -10.56 12.35 -16.34
C GLU A 95 -10.13 12.55 -14.89
N PHE A 96 -9.82 11.43 -14.23
CA PHE A 96 -9.27 11.35 -12.88
C PHE A 96 -8.06 10.42 -12.87
N THR A 97 -7.15 10.67 -11.96
CA THR A 97 -5.99 9.82 -11.75
C THR A 97 -6.16 8.98 -10.48
N VAL A 98 -5.96 7.67 -10.60
CA VAL A 98 -5.86 6.76 -9.46
C VAL A 98 -4.45 6.20 -9.40
N LYS A 99 -3.73 6.49 -8.31
CA LYS A 99 -2.41 5.95 -8.06
C LYS A 99 -2.53 4.77 -7.09
N VAL A 100 -2.20 3.57 -7.56
CA VAL A 100 -2.11 2.36 -6.75
C VAL A 100 -0.68 2.20 -6.30
N VAL A 101 -0.43 2.06 -5.00
CA VAL A 101 0.92 1.99 -4.42
C VAL A 101 1.08 0.75 -3.54
N GLU A 102 2.33 0.26 -3.44
CA GLU A 102 2.67 -0.76 -2.44
C GLU A 102 2.70 -0.13 -1.04
N PRO A 103 2.38 -0.88 0.04
CA PRO A 103 2.56 -0.37 1.39
C PRO A 103 4.04 -0.14 1.71
N ALA A 104 4.32 0.65 2.74
CA ALA A 104 5.67 0.82 3.26
C ALA A 104 6.31 -0.54 3.56
N LYS A 105 7.61 -0.68 3.24
CA LYS A 105 8.35 -1.94 3.32
C LYS A 105 9.47 -1.85 4.33
N LEU A 106 9.47 -2.77 5.29
CA LEU A 106 10.60 -2.97 6.20
C LEU A 106 11.63 -3.90 5.55
N ILE A 107 12.88 -3.48 5.55
CA ILE A 107 14.04 -4.27 5.15
C ILE A 107 14.88 -4.49 6.40
N VAL A 108 15.16 -5.74 6.72
CA VAL A 108 15.93 -6.15 7.89
C VAL A 108 17.02 -7.09 7.45
N GLU A 109 18.19 -6.95 8.04
CA GLU A 109 19.24 -7.95 7.97
C GLU A 109 19.08 -8.96 9.12
N ASP A 110 19.19 -10.24 8.80
CA ASP A 110 19.17 -11.30 9.83
C ASP A 110 20.27 -11.06 10.87
N LYS A 111 19.88 -10.98 12.14
CA LYS A 111 20.80 -10.80 13.26
C LYS A 111 20.96 -12.08 14.03
N VAL A 112 22.18 -12.57 14.07
CA VAL A 112 22.57 -13.64 14.97
C VAL A 112 23.36 -13.03 16.11
N LEU A 113 22.90 -13.21 17.33
CA LEU A 113 23.54 -12.73 18.54
C LEU A 113 24.07 -13.93 19.33
N THR A 114 25.09 -13.71 20.13
CA THR A 114 25.57 -14.67 21.15
C THR A 114 25.11 -14.22 22.53
N VAL A 115 24.87 -15.14 23.42
CA VAL A 115 24.50 -14.81 24.80
C VAL A 115 25.50 -13.83 25.39
N GLY A 116 25.00 -12.66 25.84
CA GLY A 116 25.78 -11.55 26.39
C GLY A 116 26.09 -10.42 25.43
N ASP A 117 25.76 -10.56 24.16
CA ASP A 117 25.91 -9.48 23.18
C ASP A 117 24.99 -8.30 23.48
N LYS A 118 25.36 -7.13 23.01
CA LYS A 118 24.47 -5.97 23.04
C LYS A 118 23.53 -6.00 21.84
N PHE A 119 22.27 -5.85 22.10
CA PHE A 119 21.24 -5.71 21.07
C PHE A 119 20.86 -4.24 20.87
N ASP A 120 20.80 -3.81 19.61
CA ASP A 120 20.23 -2.54 19.18
C ASP A 120 19.09 -2.86 18.19
N PRO A 121 17.84 -2.60 18.56
CA PRO A 121 16.68 -2.93 17.71
C PRO A 121 16.64 -2.12 16.41
N LEU A 122 17.38 -1.01 16.31
CA LEU A 122 17.36 -0.17 15.11
C LEU A 122 18.57 -0.42 14.18
N ALA A 123 19.57 -1.20 14.63
CA ALA A 123 20.73 -1.48 13.78
C ALA A 123 20.36 -2.40 12.60
N GLY A 124 20.80 -2.07 11.38
CA GLY A 124 20.57 -2.89 10.17
C GLY A 124 19.12 -2.90 9.68
N ILE A 125 18.32 -1.88 10.07
CA ILE A 125 16.94 -1.72 9.63
C ILE A 125 16.88 -0.59 8.61
N GLN A 126 16.08 -0.81 7.57
CA GLN A 126 15.69 0.22 6.61
C GLN A 126 14.19 0.12 6.35
N VAL A 127 13.49 1.25 6.30
CA VAL A 127 12.10 1.33 5.90
C VAL A 127 11.96 2.22 4.69
N LEU A 128 11.39 1.65 3.64
CA LEU A 128 11.07 2.38 2.41
C LEU A 128 9.56 2.67 2.39
N ASP A 129 9.22 3.91 2.10
CA ASP A 129 7.84 4.36 1.90
C ASP A 129 7.26 3.85 0.58
N VAL A 130 5.99 4.13 0.33
CA VAL A 130 5.21 3.80 -0.87
C VAL A 130 5.85 4.29 -2.18
N ASP A 131 6.65 5.34 -2.13
CA ASP A 131 7.38 5.92 -3.27
C ASP A 131 8.86 5.52 -3.32
N GLY A 132 9.31 4.67 -2.39
CA GLY A 132 10.69 4.24 -2.26
C GLY A 132 11.58 5.18 -1.44
N THR A 133 11.03 6.25 -0.87
CA THR A 133 11.76 7.14 0.03
C THR A 133 12.14 6.42 1.32
N ASP A 134 13.36 6.63 1.79
CA ASP A 134 13.82 6.09 3.09
C ASP A 134 13.20 6.89 4.25
N ILE A 135 12.33 6.23 5.00
CA ILE A 135 11.64 6.78 6.17
C ILE A 135 12.05 6.11 7.48
N THR A 136 13.18 5.41 7.48
CA THR A 136 13.71 4.67 8.65
C THR A 136 13.76 5.51 9.92
N LYS A 137 14.08 6.79 9.82
CA LYS A 137 14.11 7.73 10.97
C LYS A 137 12.77 7.89 11.70
N ASN A 138 11.67 7.52 11.06
CA ASN A 138 10.32 7.65 11.63
C ASN A 138 9.86 6.36 12.35
N ILE A 139 10.71 5.34 12.40
CA ILE A 139 10.37 4.06 13.01
C ILE A 139 10.24 4.20 14.54
N ILE A 140 9.25 3.52 15.10
CA ILE A 140 9.00 3.44 16.53
C ILE A 140 9.08 1.99 16.94
N VAL A 141 9.92 1.67 17.94
CA VAL A 141 9.93 0.35 18.55
C VAL A 141 8.76 0.27 19.53
N ILE A 142 7.79 -0.60 19.25
CA ILE A 142 6.60 -0.81 20.09
C ILE A 142 6.92 -1.78 21.21
N SER A 143 7.65 -2.85 20.88
CA SER A 143 8.05 -3.89 21.83
C SER A 143 9.45 -4.39 21.45
N ASP A 144 10.29 -4.48 22.47
CA ASP A 144 11.60 -5.12 22.39
C ASP A 144 11.65 -6.16 23.51
N GLY A 145 11.39 -7.41 23.15
CA GLY A 145 11.37 -8.55 24.06
C GLY A 145 12.70 -9.30 24.16
N VAL A 146 13.76 -8.78 23.53
CA VAL A 146 15.05 -9.48 23.39
C VAL A 146 15.79 -9.57 24.72
N ASP A 147 15.94 -10.82 25.24
CA ASP A 147 16.74 -11.13 26.41
C ASP A 147 18.07 -11.78 25.96
N THR A 148 19.09 -10.97 25.73
CA THR A 148 20.41 -11.47 25.31
C THR A 148 21.15 -12.28 26.37
N SER A 149 20.63 -12.38 27.59
CA SER A 149 21.19 -13.27 28.63
C SER A 149 20.83 -14.74 28.43
N LYS A 150 19.91 -15.03 27.54
CA LYS A 150 19.38 -16.36 27.26
C LYS A 150 19.36 -16.65 25.77
N ALA A 151 19.72 -17.87 25.40
CA ALA A 151 19.56 -18.36 24.06
C ALA A 151 18.06 -18.55 23.71
N GLY A 152 17.65 -18.13 22.53
CA GLY A 152 16.28 -18.25 22.05
C GLY A 152 16.00 -17.28 20.90
N SER A 153 14.82 -17.42 20.31
CA SER A 153 14.32 -16.49 19.29
C SER A 153 13.38 -15.50 19.98
N TYR A 154 13.50 -14.22 19.60
CA TYR A 154 12.80 -13.11 20.25
C TYR A 154 12.10 -12.25 19.21
N GLU A 155 10.95 -11.65 19.58
CA GLU A 155 10.16 -10.78 18.72
C GLU A 155 10.45 -9.32 19.03
N VAL A 156 10.63 -8.53 17.99
CA VAL A 156 10.62 -7.06 18.06
C VAL A 156 9.50 -6.54 17.17
N ILE A 157 8.69 -5.62 17.71
CA ILE A 157 7.58 -5.03 16.98
C ILE A 157 7.90 -3.56 16.69
N TYR A 158 7.79 -3.18 15.44
CA TYR A 158 7.99 -1.83 14.97
C TYR A 158 6.70 -1.24 14.43
N ARG A 159 6.58 0.08 14.52
CA ARG A 159 5.53 0.85 13.88
C ARG A 159 6.13 2.01 13.12
N ILE A 160 5.52 2.32 11.98
CA ILE A 160 5.86 3.49 11.20
C ILE A 160 4.60 4.14 10.67
N THR A 161 4.64 5.48 10.49
CA THR A 161 3.60 6.20 9.75
C THR A 161 4.15 6.54 8.38
N ASP A 162 3.47 6.09 7.34
CA ASP A 162 3.85 6.35 5.95
C ASP A 162 3.43 7.75 5.47
N ALA A 163 3.77 8.09 4.22
CA ALA A 163 3.43 9.39 3.63
C ALA A 163 1.93 9.60 3.42
N LEU A 164 1.13 8.54 3.41
CA LEU A 164 -0.33 8.61 3.33
C LEU A 164 -0.98 8.78 4.70
N GLY A 165 -0.18 8.78 5.80
CA GLY A 165 -0.65 8.91 7.16
C GLY A 165 -1.18 7.62 7.77
N ASN A 166 -0.89 6.46 7.17
CA ASN A 166 -1.29 5.17 7.73
C ASN A 166 -0.20 4.63 8.64
N GLU A 167 -0.63 4.00 9.74
CA GLU A 167 0.27 3.28 10.64
C GLU A 167 0.43 1.84 10.15
N VAL A 168 1.68 1.43 9.90
CA VAL A 168 2.06 0.08 9.51
C VAL A 168 2.85 -0.54 10.65
N GLU A 169 2.41 -1.70 11.13
CA GLU A 169 3.14 -2.51 12.11
C GLU A 169 3.85 -3.66 11.42
N PHE A 170 5.13 -3.82 11.75
CA PHE A 170 5.95 -4.94 11.32
C PHE A 170 6.19 -5.85 12.52
N LYS A 171 5.78 -7.10 12.38
CA LYS A 171 6.04 -8.19 13.33
C LYS A 171 6.99 -9.17 12.66
N ASP A 172 7.70 -9.92 13.45
CA ASP A 172 8.60 -11.00 13.02
C ASP A 172 9.99 -10.55 12.55
N ILE A 173 10.69 -9.85 13.44
CA ILE A 173 12.13 -9.85 13.36
C ILE A 173 12.60 -10.65 14.56
N GLU A 174 12.94 -11.88 14.32
CA GLU A 174 13.44 -12.79 15.34
C GLU A 174 14.97 -12.71 15.40
N PRO A 175 15.57 -11.86 16.26
CA PRO A 175 16.98 -12.01 16.54
C PRO A 175 17.19 -13.35 17.24
N ASP A 176 17.98 -14.22 16.63
CA ASP A 176 18.35 -15.52 17.19
C ASP A 176 19.55 -15.36 18.12
N VAL A 177 19.34 -15.53 19.42
CA VAL A 177 20.41 -15.51 20.42
C VAL A 177 20.95 -16.92 20.60
N LYS A 178 22.17 -17.18 20.15
CA LYS A 178 22.83 -18.47 20.27
C LYS A 178 23.56 -18.62 21.60
N PRO A 179 23.68 -19.85 22.12
CA PRO A 179 24.54 -20.14 23.26
C PRO A 179 26.00 -19.78 22.92
N VAL A 180 26.76 -19.40 23.93
CA VAL A 180 28.23 -19.27 23.76
C VAL A 180 28.79 -20.67 23.47
N ASP A 181 29.48 -20.84 22.35
CA ASP A 181 30.16 -22.07 22.02
C ASP A 181 31.36 -22.23 22.98
N PRO A 182 31.40 -23.27 23.82
CA PRO A 182 32.52 -23.46 24.77
C PRO A 182 33.84 -23.77 24.07
N ASP A 183 33.82 -24.09 22.75
CA ASP A 183 35.02 -24.39 21.96
C ASP A 183 35.55 -23.20 21.15
N GLU A 184 34.85 -22.08 21.14
CA GLU A 184 35.36 -20.83 20.53
C GLU A 184 36.34 -20.18 21.50
N GLN A 185 37.57 -20.71 21.54
CA GLN A 185 38.66 -20.16 22.31
C GLN A 185 38.96 -18.74 21.81
N ILE A 186 38.72 -17.76 22.66
CA ILE A 186 39.28 -16.41 22.56
C ILE A 186 40.76 -16.57 22.23
N PRO A 187 41.27 -15.94 21.14
CA PRO A 187 42.72 -15.88 20.95
C PRO A 187 43.28 -15.12 22.13
N SER A 188 43.82 -15.85 23.09
CA SER A 188 44.57 -15.27 24.19
C SER A 188 45.79 -14.63 23.56
N ASP A 189 45.82 -13.31 23.59
CA ASP A 189 47.05 -12.54 23.38
C ASP A 189 48.09 -12.98 24.43
N ASN A 190 48.85 -13.97 24.08
CA ASN A 190 49.98 -14.39 24.86
C ASN A 190 51.28 -13.88 24.21
N SER A 191 51.58 -12.59 24.44
CA SER A 191 52.92 -12.07 24.33
C SER A 191 53.83 -12.69 25.38
N GLY A 192 54.36 -13.87 25.10
CA GLY A 192 55.25 -14.57 26.00
C GLY A 192 56.08 -15.60 25.25
N GLN A 193 57.16 -15.14 24.71
CA GLN A 193 58.25 -15.86 24.06
C GLN A 193 58.78 -17.04 24.94
N GLN A 194 58.74 -18.25 24.33
CA GLN A 194 59.83 -19.21 24.63
C GLN A 194 60.01 -20.21 23.50
N THR A 195 61.16 -20.11 22.85
CA THR A 195 61.70 -21.04 21.87
C THR A 195 62.18 -22.32 22.52
N ILE A 196 61.73 -23.48 22.01
CA ILE A 196 62.45 -24.76 22.18
C ILE A 196 62.48 -25.44 20.79
N PRO A 197 63.65 -25.91 20.31
CA PRO A 197 63.79 -26.48 18.99
C PRO A 197 63.53 -27.99 19.00
N GLY A 198 62.86 -28.46 17.96
CA GLY A 198 62.99 -29.84 17.46
C GLY A 198 61.92 -30.81 17.84
N GLN A 199 60.88 -30.91 17.03
CA GLN A 199 60.32 -32.22 16.61
C GLN A 199 59.52 -32.08 15.34
N VAL A 200 59.94 -32.80 14.31
CA VAL A 200 59.26 -33.00 13.05
C VAL A 200 58.20 -34.04 13.31
N VAL A 201 56.91 -33.73 13.04
CA VAL A 201 55.86 -34.71 12.88
C VAL A 201 55.12 -34.44 11.60
N GLU A 202 55.10 -35.48 10.76
CA GLU A 202 54.57 -35.50 9.41
C GLU A 202 53.06 -35.19 9.36
N ALA A 203 52.71 -34.54 8.25
CA ALA A 203 51.33 -34.25 7.83
C ALA A 203 50.52 -35.52 7.59
N ALA A 204 49.38 -35.65 8.23
CA ALA A 204 48.31 -36.50 7.74
C ALA A 204 47.33 -35.66 6.92
N LYS A 205 47.31 -36.01 5.63
CA LYS A 205 46.42 -35.50 4.61
C LYS A 205 45.07 -36.16 4.77
N THR A 206 44.00 -35.41 5.06
CA THR A 206 42.65 -35.87 4.70
C THR A 206 41.94 -34.74 3.98
N SER A 207 41.71 -35.00 2.74
CA SER A 207 40.84 -34.24 1.87
C SER A 207 39.40 -34.48 2.26
N ASP A 208 38.65 -33.40 2.43
CA ASP A 208 37.24 -33.37 2.02
C ASP A 208 36.86 -31.92 1.70
N ASP A 209 36.66 -31.74 0.42
CA ASP A 209 36.06 -30.53 -0.16
C ASP A 209 34.59 -30.44 0.25
N VAL A 210 34.21 -29.48 1.04
CA VAL A 210 32.84 -29.03 1.14
C VAL A 210 32.75 -27.60 0.65
N ASN A 211 32.34 -27.49 -0.56
CA ASN A 211 32.01 -26.24 -1.23
C ASN A 211 30.68 -25.72 -0.66
N ILE A 212 30.74 -24.75 0.27
CA ILE A 212 29.54 -24.05 0.74
C ILE A 212 29.41 -22.78 -0.10
N THR A 213 28.68 -22.90 -1.19
CA THR A 213 28.17 -21.76 -1.93
C THR A 213 27.11 -21.10 -1.05
N GLY A 214 27.44 -19.96 -0.43
CA GLY A 214 26.53 -19.17 0.36
C GLY A 214 25.37 -18.67 -0.50
N MET A 215 24.19 -19.19 -0.23
CA MET A 215 22.93 -18.76 -0.82
C MET A 215 22.43 -17.60 0.01
N PHE A 216 22.68 -16.36 -0.44
CA PHE A 216 22.04 -15.19 0.11
C PHE A 216 20.53 -15.25 -0.24
N GLY A 217 19.74 -15.72 0.68
CA GLY A 217 18.29 -15.69 0.57
C GLY A 217 17.78 -14.33 1.06
N ILE A 218 17.39 -13.46 0.14
CA ILE A 218 16.58 -12.30 0.48
C ILE A 218 15.16 -12.83 0.73
N LEU A 219 14.79 -12.98 2.00
CA LEU A 219 13.43 -13.30 2.38
C LEU A 219 12.58 -12.04 2.33
N VAL A 220 11.87 -11.84 1.24
CA VAL A 220 10.84 -10.82 1.12
C VAL A 220 9.58 -11.38 1.79
N LEU A 221 9.38 -11.09 3.06
CA LEU A 221 8.10 -11.36 3.71
C LEU A 221 7.14 -10.22 3.39
N ALA A 222 6.27 -10.44 2.41
CA ALA A 222 5.08 -9.63 2.25
C ALA A 222 4.15 -9.97 3.43
N GLY A 223 4.26 -9.19 4.51
CA GLY A 223 3.32 -9.26 5.61
C GLY A 223 1.93 -8.89 5.11
N LEU A 224 0.99 -9.84 5.12
CA LEU A 224 -0.42 -9.57 4.96
C LEU A 224 -0.86 -8.70 6.14
N GLY A 225 -0.72 -7.37 5.96
CA GLY A 225 -1.20 -6.40 6.92
C GLY A 225 -2.71 -6.52 7.07
N TRP A 226 -3.14 -6.82 8.28
CA TRP A 226 -4.55 -6.76 8.65
C TRP A 226 -4.99 -5.30 8.56
N ILE A 227 -5.80 -4.99 7.55
CA ILE A 227 -6.39 -3.67 7.37
C ILE A 227 -7.44 -3.48 8.47
N GLY A 228 -7.07 -2.77 9.51
CA GLY A 228 -8.00 -2.36 10.55
C GLY A 228 -9.06 -1.43 9.98
N SER A 229 -10.29 -1.94 9.89
CA SER A 229 -11.46 -1.18 9.49
C SER A 229 -11.61 0.06 10.38
N ARG A 230 -11.35 1.23 9.83
CA ARG A 230 -11.59 2.52 10.47
C ARG A 230 -13.10 2.74 10.56
N LYS A 231 -13.70 2.52 11.72
CA LYS A 231 -15.06 3.00 12.02
C LYS A 231 -15.05 4.51 12.01
N ARG A 232 -15.56 5.13 10.95
CA ARG A 232 -15.91 6.56 10.96
C ARG A 232 -17.00 6.75 12.01
N LYS A 233 -16.72 7.54 13.04
CA LYS A 233 -17.75 8.09 13.91
C LYS A 233 -18.50 9.13 13.10
N PHE A 234 -19.73 8.84 12.75
CA PHE A 234 -20.70 9.86 12.37
C PHE A 234 -20.96 10.71 13.62
N CYS A 235 -20.69 12.00 13.54
CA CYS A 235 -21.26 12.99 14.46
C CYS A 235 -22.67 13.29 13.98
N ASP A 236 -23.67 12.82 14.73
CA ASP A 236 -25.02 13.39 14.68
C ASP A 236 -24.95 14.80 15.27
N CYS A 237 -25.27 15.78 14.45
CA CYS A 237 -25.81 17.10 14.81
C CYS A 237 -26.73 17.58 13.69
#